data_4cc76dbe0c5523335807c04bbfe64b5b
#
_entry.id   4cc76dbe0c5523335807c04bbfe64b5b
#
_cell.length_a   1.000
_cell.length_b   1.000
_cell.length_c   1.000
_cell.angle_alpha   90.00
_cell.angle_beta   90.00
_cell.angle_gamma   90.00
#
_symmetry.space_group_name_H-M   'P 1'
#
loop_
_entity.id
_entity.type
_entity.pdbx_description
1 polymer ?
#
loop_
_entity_poly.entity_id
_entity_poly.type
_entity_poly.pdbx_seq_one_letter_code
_entity_poly.pdbx_strand_id
1 'polypeptide(L)'
;LDIQFDNVEEAIAMSAMYAANHLKGVTAIITMTESGRTALMTSRISSGLPIFAMSRHERTLNLTALYRGVTPVYFDSTNDGVAAAHDAVNLLRDKGYLVSGDIVIVTQGDVMSTIGSTNTTRVLTVE
;
A
#
# COMPACT_ATOMS: atom_id res chain seq x y z
N LEU A 1 -26.95 -3.61 2.64
CA LEU A 1 -26.16 -3.25 3.80
C LEU A 1 -25.43 -1.93 3.53
N ASP A 2 -25.87 -0.89 4.25
CA ASP A 2 -25.25 0.41 4.12
C ASP A 2 -24.02 0.47 5.04
N ILE A 3 -22.84 0.31 4.45
CA ILE A 3 -21.60 0.49 5.16
C ILE A 3 -21.13 1.92 4.91
N GLN A 4 -20.91 2.66 5.96
CA GLN A 4 -20.40 4.03 5.89
C GLN A 4 -19.00 4.08 6.51
N PHE A 5 -18.14 4.89 5.93
CA PHE A 5 -16.79 5.10 6.41
C PHE A 5 -16.62 6.53 6.91
N ASP A 6 -15.89 6.68 8.00
CA ASP A 6 -15.68 7.99 8.62
C ASP A 6 -14.75 8.90 7.81
N ASN A 7 -13.89 8.31 6.98
CA ASN A 7 -12.94 9.08 6.18
C ASN A 7 -12.52 8.31 4.91
N VAL A 8 -11.88 9.04 4.02
CA VAL A 8 -11.43 8.50 2.72
C VAL A 8 -10.38 7.41 2.91
N GLU A 9 -9.45 7.58 3.84
CA GLU A 9 -8.40 6.58 4.08
C GLU A 9 -8.97 5.22 4.48
N GLU A 10 -10.00 5.22 5.32
CA GLU A 10 -10.69 3.98 5.72
C GLU A 10 -11.35 3.32 4.51
N ALA A 11 -12.04 4.11 3.68
CA ALA A 11 -12.67 3.60 2.45
C ALA A 11 -11.63 3.00 1.50
N ILE A 12 -10.47 3.64 1.36
CA ILE A 12 -9.39 3.14 0.51
C ILE A 12 -8.82 1.83 1.07
N ALA A 13 -8.58 1.73 2.37
CA ALA A 13 -8.10 0.50 2.98
C ALA A 13 -9.08 -0.65 2.74
N MET A 14 -10.38 -0.40 2.91
CA MET A 14 -11.42 -1.42 2.66
C MET A 14 -11.49 -1.80 1.19
N SER A 15 -11.36 -0.85 0.27
CA SER A 15 -11.36 -1.14 -1.17
C SER A 15 -10.17 -2.00 -1.57
N ALA A 16 -9.00 -1.74 -1.00
CA ALA A 16 -7.80 -2.54 -1.24
C ALA A 16 -8.00 -3.98 -0.76
N MET A 17 -8.57 -4.16 0.43
CA MET A 17 -8.85 -5.49 0.95
C MET A 17 -9.91 -6.22 0.15
N TYR A 18 -10.95 -5.52 -0.27
CA TYR A 18 -11.97 -6.11 -1.13
C TYR A 18 -11.36 -6.60 -2.44
N ALA A 19 -10.56 -5.77 -3.10
CA ALA A 19 -9.88 -6.16 -4.33
C ALA A 19 -8.93 -7.34 -4.10
N ALA A 20 -8.16 -7.32 -3.02
CA ALA A 20 -7.23 -8.40 -2.69
C ALA A 20 -7.94 -9.74 -2.46
N ASN A 21 -9.13 -9.70 -1.87
CA ASN A 21 -9.89 -10.91 -1.56
C ASN A 21 -10.66 -11.46 -2.78
N HIS A 22 -10.98 -10.63 -3.75
CA HIS A 22 -11.88 -11.01 -4.85
C HIS A 22 -11.21 -11.05 -6.21
N LEU A 23 -10.06 -10.41 -6.37
CA LEU A 23 -9.28 -10.49 -7.61
C LEU A 23 -8.31 -11.67 -7.51
N LYS A 24 -8.42 -12.61 -8.45
CA LYS A 24 -7.58 -13.79 -8.48
C LYS A 24 -6.13 -13.42 -8.76
N GLY A 25 -5.22 -13.98 -7.98
CA GLY A 25 -3.79 -13.86 -8.24
C GLY A 25 -3.08 -12.69 -7.55
N VAL A 26 -3.78 -11.96 -6.69
CA VAL A 26 -3.13 -10.90 -5.91
C VAL A 26 -2.18 -11.52 -4.90
N THR A 27 -0.93 -11.05 -4.91
CA THR A 27 0.13 -11.59 -4.05
C THR A 27 0.54 -10.66 -2.92
N ALA A 28 0.24 -9.37 -3.01
CA ALA A 28 0.63 -8.39 -1.99
C ALA A 28 -0.20 -7.13 -2.07
N ILE A 29 -0.22 -6.39 -0.96
CA ILE A 29 -0.76 -5.04 -0.87
C ILE A 29 0.40 -4.10 -0.56
N ILE A 30 0.46 -2.99 -1.27
CA ILE A 30 1.48 -1.96 -1.09
C ILE A 30 0.78 -0.68 -0.64
N THR A 31 1.17 -0.17 0.52
CA THR A 31 0.65 1.10 1.01
C THR A 31 1.76 2.15 0.96
N MET A 32 1.57 3.17 0.14
CA MET A 32 2.49 4.30 0.08
C MET A 32 1.99 5.34 1.08
N THR A 33 2.71 5.52 2.18
CA THR A 33 2.18 6.24 3.33
C THR A 33 3.20 7.20 3.93
N GLU A 34 2.74 8.37 4.37
CA GLU A 34 3.55 9.32 5.12
C GLU A 34 3.48 9.01 6.63
N SER A 35 2.28 8.75 7.15
CA SER A 35 2.05 8.57 8.58
C SER A 35 1.97 7.12 9.06
N GLY A 36 1.77 6.17 8.14
CA GLY A 36 1.53 4.77 8.48
C GLY A 36 0.06 4.44 8.75
N ARG A 37 -0.84 5.40 8.65
CA ARG A 37 -2.25 5.22 9.03
C ARG A 37 -2.99 4.24 8.13
N THR A 38 -2.80 4.34 6.82
CA THR A 38 -3.42 3.39 5.88
C THR A 38 -2.86 1.99 6.07
N ALA A 39 -1.56 1.87 6.35
CA ALA A 39 -0.95 0.57 6.65
C ALA A 39 -1.56 -0.06 7.91
N LEU A 40 -1.82 0.74 8.94
CA LEU A 40 -2.47 0.27 10.16
C LEU A 40 -3.89 -0.26 9.87
N MET A 41 -4.69 0.52 9.17
CA MET A 41 -6.07 0.14 8.82
C MET A 41 -6.08 -1.14 7.98
N THR A 42 -5.21 -1.23 6.98
CA THR A 42 -5.09 -2.42 6.13
C THR A 42 -4.66 -3.64 6.94
N SER A 43 -3.72 -3.48 7.87
CA SER A 43 -3.27 -4.55 8.75
C SER A 43 -4.40 -5.12 9.61
N ARG A 44 -5.28 -4.25 10.12
CA ARG A 44 -6.41 -4.66 10.97
C ARG A 44 -7.45 -5.50 10.24
N ILE A 45 -7.57 -5.33 8.93
CA ILE A 45 -8.57 -6.02 8.11
C ILE A 45 -7.95 -7.03 7.15
N SER A 46 -6.66 -7.32 7.31
CA SER A 46 -5.89 -8.15 6.39
C SER A 46 -6.40 -9.58 6.31
N SER A 47 -6.37 -10.13 5.10
CA SER A 47 -6.71 -11.52 4.78
C SER A 47 -5.50 -12.45 4.76
N GLY A 48 -4.35 -12.00 5.27
CA GLY A 48 -3.12 -12.81 5.30
C GLY A 48 -2.13 -12.53 4.17
N LEU A 49 -2.47 -11.66 3.22
CA LEU A 49 -1.49 -11.22 2.23
C LEU A 49 -0.45 -10.31 2.89
N PRO A 50 0.81 -10.37 2.43
CA PRO A 50 1.82 -9.44 2.91
C PRO A 50 1.47 -8.00 2.54
N ILE A 51 1.73 -7.10 3.46
CA ILE A 51 1.52 -5.67 3.28
C ILE A 51 2.89 -4.99 3.35
N PHE A 52 3.24 -4.23 2.33
CA PHE A 52 4.47 -3.43 2.31
C PHE A 52 4.11 -1.98 2.56
N ALA A 53 4.61 -1.42 3.67
CA ALA A 53 4.45 -0.01 3.98
C ALA A 53 5.66 0.74 3.46
N MET A 54 5.45 1.55 2.42
CA MET A 54 6.52 2.27 1.74
C MET A 54 6.51 3.73 2.19
N SER A 55 7.59 4.18 2.78
CA SER A 55 7.71 5.55 3.27
C SER A 55 9.15 6.03 3.23
N ARG A 56 9.33 7.34 3.11
CA ARG A 56 10.62 8.00 3.24
C ARG A 56 10.94 8.40 4.69
N HIS A 57 9.97 8.26 5.60
CA HIS A 57 10.13 8.67 6.98
C HIS A 57 10.52 7.49 7.85
N GLU A 58 11.71 7.57 8.46
CA GLU A 58 12.21 6.53 9.35
C GLU A 58 11.24 6.25 10.50
N ARG A 59 10.65 7.31 11.07
CA ARG A 59 9.65 7.17 12.13
C ARG A 59 8.47 6.30 11.69
N THR A 60 7.97 6.51 10.48
CA THR A 60 6.87 5.73 9.92
C THR A 60 7.28 4.28 9.68
N LEU A 61 8.50 4.06 9.20
CA LEU A 61 9.02 2.70 9.01
C LEU A 61 9.10 1.96 10.34
N ASN A 62 9.60 2.61 11.38
CA ASN A 62 9.71 2.01 12.71
C ASN A 62 8.33 1.70 13.31
N LEU A 63 7.37 2.60 13.11
CA LEU A 63 6.00 2.41 13.59
C LEU A 63 5.31 1.26 12.86
N THR A 64 5.37 1.24 11.54
CA THR A 64 4.69 0.22 10.73
C THR A 64 5.29 -1.17 10.88
N ALA A 65 6.56 -1.27 11.30
CA ALA A 65 7.19 -2.54 11.63
C ALA A 65 6.48 -3.28 12.78
N LEU A 66 5.71 -2.56 13.60
CA LEU A 66 4.96 -3.15 14.72
C LEU A 66 3.60 -3.71 14.29
N TYR A 67 3.15 -3.42 13.08
CA TYR A 67 1.83 -3.85 12.62
C TYR A 67 1.88 -5.27 12.07
N ARG A 68 0.86 -6.06 12.41
CA ARG A 68 0.79 -7.45 11.95
C ARG A 68 0.73 -7.54 10.42
N GLY A 69 1.61 -8.37 9.86
CA GLY A 69 1.64 -8.63 8.42
C GLY A 69 2.25 -7.49 7.59
N VAL A 70 2.80 -6.47 8.23
CA VAL A 70 3.39 -5.32 7.55
C VAL A 70 4.91 -5.40 7.57
N THR A 71 5.50 -5.22 6.39
CA THR A 71 6.94 -5.06 6.20
C THR A 71 7.20 -3.61 5.78
N PRO A 72 7.92 -2.83 6.58
CA PRO A 72 8.27 -1.47 6.20
C PRO A 72 9.42 -1.49 5.18
N VAL A 73 9.31 -0.63 4.17
CA VAL A 73 10.37 -0.48 3.15
C VAL A 73 10.59 1.00 2.90
N TYR A 74 11.83 1.43 3.03
CA TYR A 74 12.19 2.81 2.71
C TYR A 74 11.96 3.06 1.22
N PHE A 75 11.26 4.14 0.92
CA PHE A 75 10.99 4.52 -0.44
C PHE A 75 10.83 6.04 -0.53
N ASP A 76 11.61 6.65 -1.41
CA ASP A 76 11.50 8.06 -1.74
C ASP A 76 11.57 8.18 -3.26
N SER A 77 10.59 8.87 -3.85
CA SER A 77 10.52 9.08 -5.28
C SER A 77 10.32 10.54 -5.59
N THR A 78 10.90 11.00 -6.68
CA THR A 78 10.64 12.34 -7.23
C THR A 78 9.38 12.38 -8.07
N ASN A 79 8.77 11.22 -8.32
CA ASN A 79 7.54 11.09 -9.09
C ASN A 79 6.32 11.06 -8.17
N ASP A 80 5.16 11.39 -8.74
CA ASP A 80 3.87 11.27 -8.10
C ASP A 80 2.96 10.33 -8.89
N GLY A 81 1.79 10.01 -8.33
CA GLY A 81 0.77 9.25 -9.02
C GLY A 81 1.22 7.88 -9.50
N VAL A 82 0.85 7.52 -10.71
CA VAL A 82 1.13 6.20 -11.26
C VAL A 82 2.63 5.93 -11.44
N ALA A 83 3.41 6.95 -11.78
CA ALA A 83 4.86 6.80 -11.92
C ALA A 83 5.51 6.41 -10.58
N ALA A 84 5.10 7.03 -9.49
CA ALA A 84 5.58 6.67 -8.15
C ALA A 84 5.17 5.24 -7.79
N ALA A 85 3.95 4.84 -8.14
CA ALA A 85 3.48 3.47 -7.88
C ALA A 85 4.33 2.43 -8.63
N HIS A 86 4.65 2.69 -9.90
CA HIS A 86 5.53 1.81 -10.66
C HIS A 86 6.93 1.75 -10.06
N ASP A 87 7.48 2.89 -9.62
CA ASP A 87 8.78 2.93 -8.96
C ASP A 87 8.81 2.07 -7.71
N ALA A 88 7.76 2.16 -6.89
CA ALA A 88 7.63 1.36 -5.67
C ALA A 88 7.57 -0.14 -5.96
N VAL A 89 6.77 -0.53 -6.92
CA VAL A 89 6.63 -1.93 -7.35
C VAL A 89 7.96 -2.46 -7.88
N ASN A 90 8.65 -1.67 -8.70
CA ASN A 90 9.94 -2.06 -9.24
C ASN A 90 11.00 -2.23 -8.15
N LEU A 91 11.00 -1.35 -7.14
CA LEU A 91 11.90 -1.48 -6.01
C LEU A 91 11.66 -2.80 -5.25
N LEU A 92 10.41 -3.15 -4.99
CA LEU A 92 10.07 -4.40 -4.30
C LEU A 92 10.46 -5.62 -5.12
N ARG A 93 10.27 -5.58 -6.44
CA ARG A 93 10.76 -6.63 -7.34
C ARG A 93 12.28 -6.75 -7.24
N ASP A 94 12.99 -5.64 -7.32
CA ASP A 94 14.45 -5.66 -7.30
C ASP A 94 15.02 -6.14 -5.96
N LYS A 95 14.28 -5.93 -4.87
CA LYS A 95 14.63 -6.46 -3.55
C LYS A 95 14.27 -7.94 -3.37
N GLY A 96 13.56 -8.54 -4.33
CA GLY A 96 13.16 -9.94 -4.27
C GLY A 96 11.85 -10.20 -3.53
N TYR A 97 11.10 -9.19 -3.17
CA TYR A 97 9.79 -9.37 -2.53
C TYR A 97 8.69 -9.73 -3.51
N LEU A 98 8.82 -9.29 -4.74
CA LEU A 98 7.85 -9.54 -5.81
C LEU A 98 8.57 -10.15 -7.00
N VAL A 99 7.81 -10.86 -7.83
CA VAL A 99 8.32 -11.40 -9.09
C VAL A 99 7.50 -10.91 -10.26
N SER A 100 8.12 -10.89 -11.43
CA SER A 100 7.48 -10.52 -12.68
C SER A 100 6.19 -11.33 -12.88
N GLY A 101 5.10 -10.65 -13.21
CA GLY A 101 3.79 -11.29 -13.38
C GLY A 101 2.89 -11.26 -12.16
N ASP A 102 3.42 -10.94 -10.98
CA ASP A 102 2.59 -10.77 -9.78
C ASP A 102 1.57 -9.65 -9.99
N ILE A 103 0.39 -9.82 -9.40
CA ILE A 103 -0.63 -8.78 -9.34
C ILE A 103 -0.62 -8.21 -7.93
N VAL A 104 -0.52 -6.90 -7.82
CA VAL A 104 -0.48 -6.21 -6.53
C VAL A 104 -1.51 -5.09 -6.47
N ILE A 105 -1.96 -4.80 -5.26
CA ILE A 105 -2.85 -3.67 -4.98
C ILE A 105 -2.01 -2.57 -4.34
N VAL A 106 -2.10 -1.35 -4.87
CA VAL A 106 -1.35 -0.19 -4.35
C VAL A 106 -2.33 0.87 -3.86
N THR A 107 -2.15 1.33 -2.63
CA THR A 107 -2.87 2.49 -2.12
C THR A 107 -1.91 3.67 -1.98
N GLN A 108 -2.36 4.84 -2.41
CA GLN A 108 -1.52 6.04 -2.42
C GLN A 108 -2.35 7.32 -2.50
N GLY A 109 -1.71 8.46 -2.24
CA GLY A 109 -2.24 9.78 -2.56
C GLY A 109 -1.72 10.26 -3.90
N ASP A 110 -2.26 11.38 -4.38
CA ASP A 110 -1.81 12.00 -5.62
C ASP A 110 -0.41 12.59 -5.49
N VAL A 111 -0.12 13.12 -4.30
CA VAL A 111 1.17 13.75 -3.96
C VAL A 111 1.80 12.99 -2.81
N MET A 112 3.02 12.48 -3.02
CA MET A 112 3.75 11.64 -2.08
C MET A 112 4.00 12.29 -0.71
N SER A 113 4.16 13.59 -0.66
CA SER A 113 4.60 14.31 0.54
C SER A 113 3.47 14.80 1.44
N THR A 114 2.20 14.57 1.06
CA THR A 114 1.07 15.10 1.82
C THR A 114 0.49 14.04 2.76
N ILE A 115 0.51 14.33 4.06
CA ILE A 115 -0.06 13.45 5.10
C ILE A 115 -1.59 13.45 4.97
N GLY A 116 -2.20 12.26 5.07
CA GLY A 116 -3.64 12.11 5.05
C GLY A 116 -4.27 12.21 3.67
N SER A 117 -3.46 12.15 2.62
CA SER A 117 -3.92 12.33 1.25
C SER A 117 -4.20 11.02 0.52
N THR A 118 -4.13 9.87 1.17
CA THR A 118 -4.40 8.57 0.53
C THR A 118 -5.82 8.55 -0.01
N ASN A 119 -5.95 8.45 -1.32
CA ASN A 119 -7.23 8.58 -2.00
C ASN A 119 -7.41 7.63 -3.19
N THR A 120 -6.41 6.78 -3.45
CA THR A 120 -6.38 5.96 -4.67
C THR A 120 -6.03 4.53 -4.35
N THR A 121 -6.76 3.61 -4.96
CA THR A 121 -6.43 2.18 -5.01
C THR A 121 -6.14 1.81 -6.46
N ARG A 122 -4.96 1.24 -6.71
CA ARG A 122 -4.54 0.79 -8.05
C ARG A 122 -4.29 -0.69 -8.06
N VAL A 123 -4.56 -1.31 -9.20
CA VAL A 123 -4.15 -2.68 -9.47
C VAL A 123 -3.03 -2.64 -10.49
N LEU A 124 -1.88 -3.18 -10.15
CA LEU A 124 -0.71 -3.21 -11.03
C LEU A 124 -0.20 -4.64 -11.20
N THR A 125 0.34 -4.91 -12.37
CA THR A 125 1.07 -6.14 -12.65
C THR A 125 2.57 -5.83 -12.60
N VAL A 126 3.32 -6.66 -11.88
CA VAL A 126 4.78 -6.51 -11.77
C VAL A 126 5.43 -6.86 -13.11
N GLU A 127 6.25 -5.95 -13.62
CA GLU A 127 6.99 -6.16 -14.87
C GLU A 127 8.21 -7.04 -14.70
#